data_0777b0fc2d181dd5a0229557a97f6dd1
#
_entry.id   0777b0fc2d181dd5a0229557a97f6dd1
#
_cell.length_a   1.000
_cell.length_b   1.000
_cell.length_c   1.000
_cell.angle_alpha   90.00
_cell.angle_beta   90.00
_cell.angle_gamma   90.00
#
_symmetry.space_group_name_H-M   'P 1'
#
loop_
_entity.id
_entity.type
_entity.pdbx_description
1 polymer ?
#
loop_
_entity_poly.entity_id
_entity_poly.type
_entity_poly.pdbx_seq_one_letter_code
_entity_poly.pdbx_strand_id
1 'polypeptide(L)'
;FGVILACFRDEGYTVEWRVINAAEYGYQQRRRRTFIFAYKNDTKYADRILKEIQYTEKLEEDKKIECMERAVLEDGFFAKTFSVNRAENAKMKVKELPSEVGEVSDTFQCAFENSGIMKDGRIYTIKTVPNYHGKQITLGDVMETGEVEEQYFIPEEKLYYTDSCVTHSDETEQRLPKEDRQTWQYLKGAKKLLRTSSTGHEYVFSEGAISMIDQEDKPA
;
A
#
# COMPACT_ATOMS: atom_id res chain seq x y z
N PHE A 1 -7.53 -9.49 5.48
CA PHE A 1 -6.31 -10.16 5.01
C PHE A 1 -6.14 -11.51 5.71
N GLY A 2 -6.47 -11.63 7.01
CA GLY A 2 -6.41 -12.88 7.77
C GLY A 2 -7.16 -14.04 7.11
N VAL A 3 -8.36 -13.80 6.59
CA VAL A 3 -9.16 -14.82 5.88
C VAL A 3 -8.42 -15.39 4.65
N ILE A 4 -7.76 -14.51 3.88
CA ILE A 4 -6.95 -14.95 2.72
C ILE A 4 -5.83 -15.90 3.18
N LEU A 5 -5.12 -15.55 4.26
CA LEU A 5 -4.08 -16.41 4.81
C LEU A 5 -4.62 -17.73 5.35
N ALA A 6 -5.80 -17.72 5.99
CA ALA A 6 -6.43 -18.93 6.47
C ALA A 6 -6.81 -19.89 5.33
N CYS A 7 -7.38 -19.38 4.24
CA CYS A 7 -7.67 -20.18 3.05
C CYS A 7 -6.38 -20.83 2.47
N PHE A 8 -5.28 -20.08 2.39
CA PHE A 8 -4.00 -20.63 1.95
C PHE A 8 -3.44 -21.67 2.91
N ARG A 9 -3.57 -21.46 4.22
CA ARG A 9 -3.18 -22.46 5.23
C ARG A 9 -3.91 -23.78 5.02
N ASP A 10 -5.23 -23.71 4.87
CA ASP A 10 -6.10 -24.90 4.75
C ASP A 10 -5.78 -25.72 3.49
N GLU A 11 -5.28 -25.05 2.46
CA GLU A 11 -4.79 -25.67 1.23
C GLU A 11 -3.30 -26.07 1.28
N GLY A 12 -2.64 -25.95 2.43
CA GLY A 12 -1.26 -26.36 2.65
C GLY A 12 -0.21 -25.46 2.01
N TYR A 13 -0.45 -24.14 2.00
CA TYR A 13 0.50 -23.16 1.47
C TYR A 13 1.23 -22.39 2.57
N THR A 14 2.49 -22.11 2.33
CA THR A 14 3.22 -21.02 2.96
C THR A 14 3.03 -19.77 2.12
N VAL A 15 2.85 -18.62 2.76
CA VAL A 15 2.51 -17.34 2.09
C VAL A 15 3.45 -16.24 2.55
N GLU A 16 4.17 -15.66 1.63
CA GLU A 16 4.91 -14.41 1.85
C GLU A 16 4.10 -13.21 1.35
N TRP A 17 4.19 -12.08 2.02
CA TRP A 17 3.64 -10.82 1.51
C TRP A 17 4.60 -9.66 1.70
N ARG A 18 4.46 -8.67 0.80
CA ARG A 18 5.16 -7.40 0.90
C ARG A 18 4.33 -6.27 0.33
N VAL A 19 4.26 -5.18 1.08
CA VAL A 19 3.71 -3.93 0.58
C VAL A 19 4.83 -3.17 -0.12
N ILE A 20 4.71 -2.99 -1.42
CA ILE A 20 5.72 -2.37 -2.26
C ILE A 20 5.16 -1.08 -2.83
N ASN A 21 5.94 0.00 -2.75
CA ASN A 21 5.69 1.25 -3.43
C ASN A 21 6.72 1.41 -4.55
N ALA A 22 6.27 1.48 -5.79
CA ALA A 22 7.16 1.51 -6.94
C ALA A 22 8.20 2.65 -6.88
N ALA A 23 7.81 3.81 -6.36
CA ALA A 23 8.73 4.94 -6.22
C ALA A 23 9.91 4.66 -5.26
N GLU A 24 9.76 3.73 -4.32
CA GLU A 24 10.82 3.34 -3.38
C GLU A 24 11.83 2.38 -4.00
N TYR A 25 11.55 1.90 -5.22
CA TYR A 25 12.42 1.03 -6.02
C TYR A 25 12.81 1.65 -7.37
N GLY A 26 12.85 2.97 -7.43
CA GLY A 26 13.40 3.71 -8.57
C GLY A 26 12.41 4.06 -9.68
N TYR A 27 11.14 3.74 -9.54
CA TYR A 27 10.13 4.07 -10.55
C TYR A 27 9.48 5.43 -10.29
N GLN A 28 9.07 6.11 -11.35
CA GLN A 28 8.44 7.44 -11.28
C GLN A 28 7.03 7.44 -10.65
N GLN A 29 6.41 6.27 -10.48
CA GLN A 29 5.05 6.17 -10.00
C GLN A 29 4.98 5.87 -8.49
N ARG A 30 4.29 6.71 -7.73
CA ARG A 30 3.91 6.43 -6.35
C ARG A 30 2.70 5.49 -6.32
N ARG A 31 2.97 4.19 -6.41
CA ARG A 31 1.93 3.16 -6.39
C ARG A 31 2.26 2.08 -5.35
N ARG A 32 1.56 2.15 -4.24
CA ARG A 32 1.67 1.16 -3.16
C ARG A 32 0.70 0.00 -3.41
N ARG A 33 1.21 -1.23 -3.38
CA ARG A 33 0.42 -2.46 -3.54
C ARG A 33 0.92 -3.52 -2.59
N THR A 34 0.00 -4.37 -2.11
CA THR A 34 0.35 -5.59 -1.40
C THR A 34 0.52 -6.70 -2.43
N PHE A 35 1.70 -7.27 -2.47
CA PHE A 35 2.01 -8.46 -3.25
C PHE A 35 2.00 -9.67 -2.34
N ILE A 36 1.48 -10.78 -2.85
CA ILE A 36 1.38 -12.06 -2.16
C ILE A 36 2.06 -13.09 -3.04
N PHE A 37 2.94 -13.88 -2.47
CA PHE A 37 3.56 -15.03 -3.08
C PHE A 37 3.26 -16.26 -2.22
N ALA A 38 2.57 -17.24 -2.78
CA ALA A 38 2.19 -18.46 -2.09
C ALA A 38 2.81 -19.66 -2.77
N TYR A 39 3.31 -20.61 -1.99
CA TYR A 39 3.87 -21.86 -2.47
C TYR A 39 3.43 -23.03 -1.58
N LYS A 40 3.11 -24.14 -2.22
CA LYS A 40 2.72 -25.36 -1.50
C LYS A 40 3.85 -25.94 -0.67
N ASN A 41 3.52 -26.40 0.52
CA ASN A 41 4.49 -26.92 1.51
C ASN A 41 5.21 -28.19 1.05
N ASP A 42 4.61 -28.96 0.15
CA ASP A 42 5.13 -30.22 -0.40
C ASP A 42 5.96 -30.03 -1.69
N THR A 43 6.44 -28.81 -1.96
CA THR A 43 7.20 -28.51 -3.17
C THR A 43 8.71 -28.44 -2.91
N LYS A 44 9.49 -28.73 -3.95
CA LYS A 44 10.96 -28.53 -3.94
C LYS A 44 11.36 -27.07 -3.61
N TYR A 45 10.50 -26.13 -3.94
CA TYR A 45 10.72 -24.73 -3.61
C TYR A 45 10.63 -24.51 -2.08
N ALA A 46 9.60 -25.05 -1.44
CA ALA A 46 9.43 -25.00 0.01
C ALA A 46 10.62 -25.65 0.73
N ASP A 47 11.02 -26.86 0.32
CA ASP A 47 12.18 -27.57 0.89
C ASP A 47 13.46 -26.73 0.78
N ARG A 48 13.68 -26.09 -0.37
CA ARG A 48 14.85 -25.23 -0.59
C ARG A 48 14.85 -24.05 0.36
N ILE A 49 13.72 -23.32 0.47
CA ILE A 49 13.62 -22.15 1.38
C ILE A 49 13.83 -22.57 2.83
N LEU A 50 13.16 -23.62 3.30
CA LEU A 50 13.32 -24.12 4.66
C LEU A 50 14.77 -24.50 4.97
N LYS A 51 15.47 -25.10 4.00
CA LYS A 51 16.90 -25.43 4.12
C LYS A 51 17.77 -24.15 4.16
N GLU A 52 17.51 -23.19 3.29
CA GLU A 52 18.26 -21.91 3.25
C GLU A 52 18.16 -21.17 4.58
N ILE A 53 16.96 -21.08 5.16
CA ILE A 53 16.73 -20.42 6.47
C ILE A 53 17.02 -21.33 7.67
N GLN A 54 17.41 -22.59 7.44
CA GLN A 54 17.69 -23.58 8.46
C GLN A 54 16.52 -23.89 9.39
N TYR A 55 15.30 -23.83 8.87
CA TYR A 55 14.08 -24.10 9.63
C TYR A 55 13.81 -25.60 9.75
N THR A 56 13.48 -26.04 10.97
CA THR A 56 12.88 -27.35 11.24
C THR A 56 11.80 -27.23 12.31
N GLU A 57 10.82 -28.12 12.29
CA GLU A 57 9.74 -28.13 13.29
C GLU A 57 10.23 -28.38 14.72
N LYS A 58 11.41 -28.95 14.88
CA LYS A 58 12.02 -29.27 16.18
C LYS A 58 12.73 -28.10 16.85
N LEU A 59 12.85 -26.95 16.16
CA LEU A 59 13.48 -25.76 16.72
C LEU A 59 12.65 -25.19 17.86
N GLU A 60 13.34 -24.59 18.83
CA GLU A 60 12.72 -23.74 19.82
C GLU A 60 12.06 -22.50 19.18
N GLU A 61 11.06 -21.94 19.84
CA GLU A 61 10.26 -20.87 19.30
C GLU A 61 11.07 -19.65 18.86
N ASP A 62 12.02 -19.21 19.67
CA ASP A 62 12.87 -18.07 19.34
C ASP A 62 13.69 -18.34 18.06
N LYS A 63 14.15 -19.58 17.88
CA LYS A 63 14.87 -19.98 16.67
C LYS A 63 13.97 -20.06 15.44
N LYS A 64 12.72 -20.50 15.60
CA LYS A 64 11.72 -20.44 14.53
C LYS A 64 11.47 -19.01 14.09
N ILE A 65 11.35 -18.09 15.05
CA ILE A 65 11.17 -16.66 14.74
C ILE A 65 12.38 -16.10 13.98
N GLU A 66 13.60 -16.41 14.41
CA GLU A 66 14.82 -16.01 13.70
C GLU A 66 14.86 -16.53 12.26
N CYS A 67 14.49 -17.79 12.05
CA CYS A 67 14.42 -18.39 10.72
C CYS A 67 13.39 -17.68 9.83
N MET A 68 12.20 -17.42 10.36
CA MET A 68 11.16 -16.72 9.61
C MET A 68 11.51 -15.26 9.33
N GLU A 69 12.24 -14.61 10.24
CA GLU A 69 12.78 -13.28 10.01
C GLU A 69 13.79 -13.26 8.87
N ARG A 70 14.69 -14.25 8.82
CA ARG A 70 15.62 -14.44 7.68
C ARG A 70 14.85 -14.65 6.38
N ALA A 71 13.77 -15.44 6.37
CA ALA A 71 12.94 -15.60 5.20
C ALA A 71 12.40 -14.26 4.71
N VAL A 72 11.92 -13.42 5.62
CA VAL A 72 11.34 -12.10 5.26
C VAL A 72 12.39 -11.11 4.82
N LEU A 73 13.59 -11.09 5.43
CA LEU A 73 14.60 -10.05 5.21
C LEU A 73 15.68 -10.42 4.18
N GLU A 74 16.01 -11.72 4.05
CA GLU A 74 17.22 -12.17 3.33
C GLU A 74 16.94 -13.24 2.25
N ASP A 75 16.29 -14.34 2.63
CA ASP A 75 16.30 -15.57 1.84
C ASP A 75 15.00 -15.87 1.07
N GLY A 76 13.87 -15.27 1.45
CA GLY A 76 12.59 -15.49 0.81
C GLY A 76 12.44 -14.85 -0.57
N PHE A 77 11.32 -15.10 -1.20
CA PHE A 77 11.04 -14.63 -2.55
C PHE A 77 11.11 -13.10 -2.67
N PHE A 78 10.43 -12.40 -1.77
CA PHE A 78 10.44 -10.94 -1.81
C PHE A 78 11.77 -10.33 -1.37
N ALA A 79 12.49 -10.96 -0.46
CA ALA A 79 13.80 -10.48 -0.02
C ALA A 79 14.80 -10.44 -1.17
N LYS A 80 14.82 -11.48 -2.01
CA LYS A 80 15.69 -11.58 -3.19
C LYS A 80 15.27 -10.65 -4.34
N THR A 81 13.98 -10.31 -4.43
CA THR A 81 13.45 -9.51 -5.54
C THR A 81 13.36 -8.03 -5.18
N PHE A 82 12.92 -7.74 -3.96
CA PHE A 82 12.72 -6.38 -3.44
C PHE A 82 13.40 -6.26 -2.08
N SER A 83 14.69 -6.02 -2.10
CA SER A 83 15.51 -5.96 -0.90
C SER A 83 15.01 -4.91 0.09
N VAL A 84 15.04 -5.27 1.36
CA VAL A 84 14.60 -4.41 2.46
C VAL A 84 15.55 -4.53 3.65
N ASN A 85 15.53 -3.51 4.50
CA ASN A 85 16.11 -3.57 5.84
C ASN A 85 14.98 -3.60 6.88
N ARG A 86 15.28 -4.08 8.06
CA ARG A 86 14.41 -3.92 9.22
C ARG A 86 14.24 -2.42 9.51
N ALA A 87 13.02 -1.95 9.73
CA ALA A 87 12.80 -0.58 10.18
C ALA A 87 13.37 -0.40 11.59
N GLU A 88 13.76 0.83 11.91
CA GLU A 88 14.32 1.16 13.22
C GLU A 88 13.39 0.72 14.36
N ASN A 89 13.96 0.04 15.36
CA ASN A 89 13.26 -0.53 16.52
C ASN A 89 12.13 -1.54 16.18
N ALA A 90 11.99 -1.98 14.93
CA ALA A 90 11.00 -2.97 14.57
C ALA A 90 11.40 -4.35 15.12
N LYS A 91 10.40 -5.07 15.63
CA LYS A 91 10.52 -6.47 16.06
C LYS A 91 9.56 -7.33 15.30
N MET A 92 9.94 -8.59 15.06
CA MET A 92 9.03 -9.58 14.52
C MET A 92 7.85 -9.78 15.47
N LYS A 93 6.65 -9.59 14.95
CA LYS A 93 5.39 -9.90 15.65
C LYS A 93 4.93 -11.26 15.20
N VAL A 94 4.47 -12.06 16.15
CA VAL A 94 3.94 -13.40 15.88
C VAL A 94 2.50 -13.47 16.32
N LYS A 95 1.66 -14.06 15.48
CA LYS A 95 0.24 -14.27 15.76
C LYS A 95 -0.22 -15.59 15.12
N GLU A 96 -1.05 -16.35 15.81
CA GLU A 96 -1.66 -17.56 15.26
C GLU A 96 -3.03 -17.27 14.69
N LEU A 97 -3.33 -17.88 13.53
CA LEU A 97 -4.66 -17.88 12.97
C LEU A 97 -5.54 -18.87 13.75
N PRO A 98 -6.78 -18.54 14.06
CA PRO A 98 -7.77 -19.53 14.50
C PRO A 98 -7.88 -20.67 13.51
N SER A 99 -8.23 -21.87 14.02
CA SER A 99 -8.35 -23.07 13.18
C SER A 99 -9.44 -22.93 12.10
N GLU A 100 -10.55 -22.32 12.47
CA GLU A 100 -11.70 -22.17 11.58
C GLU A 100 -11.68 -20.81 10.84
N VAL A 101 -11.90 -20.83 9.52
CA VAL A 101 -11.98 -19.61 8.70
C VAL A 101 -13.08 -18.67 9.17
N GLY A 102 -14.20 -19.22 9.67
CA GLY A 102 -15.29 -18.43 10.25
C GLY A 102 -14.83 -17.60 11.45
N GLU A 103 -14.08 -18.18 12.38
CA GLU A 103 -13.49 -17.46 13.50
C GLU A 103 -12.53 -16.36 13.05
N VAL A 104 -11.75 -16.64 12.00
CA VAL A 104 -10.84 -15.62 11.45
C VAL A 104 -11.62 -14.43 10.91
N SER A 105 -12.77 -14.68 10.27
CA SER A 105 -13.64 -13.60 9.77
C SER A 105 -14.24 -12.76 10.89
N ASP A 106 -14.69 -13.42 11.95
CA ASP A 106 -15.53 -12.80 12.97
C ASP A 106 -14.74 -12.13 14.10
N THR A 107 -13.63 -12.74 14.50
CA THR A 107 -12.95 -12.34 15.74
C THR A 107 -11.46 -12.04 15.58
N PHE A 108 -10.81 -12.55 14.52
CA PHE A 108 -9.37 -12.41 14.39
C PHE A 108 -8.91 -10.99 14.08
N GLN A 109 -8.07 -10.47 14.94
CA GLN A 109 -7.43 -9.17 14.75
C GLN A 109 -5.91 -9.32 14.74
N CYS A 110 -5.28 -8.80 13.71
CA CYS A 110 -3.82 -8.74 13.59
C CYS A 110 -3.39 -7.41 12.97
N ALA A 111 -2.48 -6.73 13.63
CA ALA A 111 -1.82 -5.55 13.08
C ALA A 111 -0.71 -6.02 12.14
N PHE A 112 -1.09 -6.35 10.90
CA PHE A 112 -0.14 -6.73 9.86
C PHE A 112 0.81 -5.59 9.52
N GLU A 113 2.08 -5.90 9.52
CA GLU A 113 3.12 -4.99 9.03
C GLU A 113 3.28 -5.11 7.50
N ASN A 114 4.11 -4.26 6.93
CA ASN A 114 4.31 -4.20 5.49
C ASN A 114 5.07 -5.40 4.87
N SER A 115 5.62 -6.27 5.70
CA SER A 115 6.30 -7.50 5.28
C SER A 115 5.97 -8.64 6.23
N GLY A 116 5.92 -9.86 5.71
CA GLY A 116 5.72 -11.02 6.55
C GLY A 116 5.62 -12.34 5.80
N ILE A 117 5.48 -13.39 6.57
CA ILE A 117 5.30 -14.77 6.12
C ILE A 117 4.29 -15.48 7.02
N MET A 118 3.43 -16.29 6.45
CA MET A 118 2.59 -17.24 7.17
C MET A 118 2.98 -18.65 6.81
N LYS A 119 3.27 -19.46 7.81
CA LYS A 119 3.52 -20.91 7.68
C LYS A 119 2.66 -21.67 8.69
N ASP A 120 1.93 -22.66 8.20
CA ASP A 120 1.09 -23.57 9.01
C ASP A 120 0.14 -22.83 9.97
N GLY A 121 -0.43 -21.70 9.52
CA GLY A 121 -1.35 -20.87 10.31
C GLY A 121 -0.66 -19.87 11.24
N ARG A 122 0.65 -19.89 11.34
CA ARG A 122 1.41 -18.96 12.14
C ARG A 122 1.94 -17.80 11.32
N ILE A 123 1.56 -16.62 11.72
CA ILE A 123 1.89 -15.35 11.05
C ILE A 123 3.12 -14.74 11.71
N TYR A 124 4.10 -14.38 10.90
CA TYR A 124 5.29 -13.63 11.27
C TYR A 124 5.30 -12.34 10.46
N THR A 125 5.26 -11.20 11.12
CA THR A 125 5.17 -9.91 10.43
C THR A 125 6.07 -8.86 11.05
N ILE A 126 6.72 -8.06 10.20
CA ILE A 126 7.70 -7.07 10.63
C ILE A 126 7.62 -5.82 9.75
N LYS A 127 7.87 -4.67 10.36
CA LYS A 127 8.00 -3.41 9.62
C LYS A 127 9.37 -3.32 8.97
N THR A 128 9.38 -3.11 7.66
CA THR A 128 10.59 -3.00 6.85
C THR A 128 10.64 -1.67 6.11
N VAL A 129 11.83 -1.29 5.69
CA VAL A 129 12.10 -0.14 4.81
C VAL A 129 12.81 -0.63 3.57
N PRO A 130 12.54 -0.08 2.39
CA PRO A 130 13.21 -0.45 1.15
C PRO A 130 14.72 -0.27 1.24
N ASN A 131 15.47 -1.21 0.68
CA ASN A 131 16.92 -1.16 0.56
C ASN A 131 17.29 -1.08 -0.94
N TYR A 132 16.95 0.05 -1.56
CA TYR A 132 17.20 0.31 -2.96
C TYR A 132 18.19 1.47 -3.13
N HIS A 133 19.28 1.20 -3.85
CA HIS A 133 20.35 2.17 -4.11
C HIS A 133 20.54 2.44 -5.60
N GLY A 134 19.58 2.01 -6.43
CA GLY A 134 19.61 2.24 -7.87
C GLY A 134 19.19 3.65 -8.27
N LYS A 135 19.19 3.91 -9.57
CA LYS A 135 18.75 5.19 -10.15
C LYS A 135 17.27 5.42 -9.82
N GLN A 136 16.96 6.62 -9.36
CA GLN A 136 15.58 7.08 -9.23
C GLN A 136 15.14 7.68 -10.58
N ILE A 137 14.04 7.17 -11.13
CA ILE A 137 13.42 7.70 -12.34
C ILE A 137 12.34 8.68 -11.89
N THR A 138 12.44 9.91 -12.36
CA THR A 138 11.44 10.96 -12.10
C THR A 138 10.40 11.02 -13.21
N LEU A 139 9.32 11.75 -12.99
CA LEU A 139 8.33 11.99 -14.05
C LEU A 139 8.98 12.72 -15.24
N GLY A 140 9.88 13.67 -14.95
CA GLY A 140 10.61 14.40 -16.00
C GLY A 140 11.50 13.53 -16.87
N ASP A 141 12.04 12.41 -16.33
CA ASP A 141 12.87 11.47 -17.12
C ASP A 141 12.05 10.65 -18.15
N VAL A 142 10.72 10.59 -17.98
CA VAL A 142 9.82 9.79 -18.84
C VAL A 142 8.82 10.64 -19.62
N MET A 143 8.84 11.96 -19.41
CA MET A 143 8.02 12.87 -20.20
C MET A 143 8.56 12.95 -21.62
N GLU A 144 7.66 12.87 -22.58
CA GLU A 144 7.99 13.15 -23.97
C GLU A 144 8.37 14.63 -24.14
N THR A 145 9.49 14.88 -24.84
CA THR A 145 10.00 16.24 -25.12
C THR A 145 9.72 16.66 -26.56
N GLY A 146 9.16 15.78 -27.39
CA GLY A 146 8.78 16.03 -28.77
C GLY A 146 7.34 16.53 -28.93
N GLU A 147 6.91 16.70 -30.18
CA GLU A 147 5.49 16.96 -30.49
C GLU A 147 4.67 15.75 -30.11
N VAL A 148 3.63 15.98 -29.30
CA VAL A 148 2.66 14.98 -28.90
C VAL A 148 1.41 15.13 -29.77
N GLU A 149 0.89 14.02 -30.29
CA GLU A 149 -0.32 14.03 -31.11
C GLU A 149 -1.53 14.57 -30.33
N GLU A 150 -2.33 15.39 -30.99
CA GLU A 150 -3.46 16.11 -30.38
C GLU A 150 -4.44 15.20 -29.66
N GLN A 151 -4.61 13.94 -30.13
CA GLN A 151 -5.49 12.95 -29.51
C GLN A 151 -5.12 12.57 -28.07
N TYR A 152 -3.87 12.82 -27.65
CA TYR A 152 -3.39 12.53 -26.28
C TYR A 152 -3.56 13.71 -25.34
N PHE A 153 -3.89 14.88 -25.85
CA PHE A 153 -4.23 16.02 -25.00
C PHE A 153 -5.63 15.87 -24.43
N ILE A 154 -5.82 16.30 -23.20
CA ILE A 154 -7.14 16.41 -22.62
C ILE A 154 -7.82 17.60 -23.32
N PRO A 155 -9.00 17.42 -23.94
CA PRO A 155 -9.73 18.53 -24.56
C PRO A 155 -9.94 19.67 -23.59
N GLU A 156 -9.82 20.92 -24.08
CA GLU A 156 -9.95 22.13 -23.23
C GLU A 156 -11.25 22.14 -22.44
N GLU A 157 -12.33 21.68 -23.00
CA GLU A 157 -13.64 21.58 -22.36
C GLU A 157 -13.65 20.59 -21.15
N LYS A 158 -12.67 19.70 -21.06
CA LYS A 158 -12.46 18.77 -19.91
C LYS A 158 -11.42 19.25 -18.93
N LEU A 159 -10.76 20.34 -19.28
CA LEU A 159 -9.76 20.97 -18.45
C LEU A 159 -10.42 21.90 -17.43
N TYR A 160 -11.44 21.42 -16.70
CA TYR A 160 -12.05 22.17 -15.61
C TYR A 160 -11.13 22.17 -14.39
N TYR A 161 -10.48 23.25 -14.30
CA TYR A 161 -9.33 23.46 -13.64
C TYR A 161 -9.48 23.98 -12.37
N THR A 162 -8.76 23.64 -11.80
CA THR A 162 -7.76 24.36 -11.00
C THR A 162 -8.19 25.78 -10.55
N ASP A 163 -9.00 26.45 -11.30
CA ASP A 163 -9.61 27.71 -10.84
C ASP A 163 -10.51 27.52 -9.63
N SER A 164 -11.15 26.39 -9.48
CA SER A 164 -11.95 26.08 -8.27
C SER A 164 -11.10 25.70 -7.05
N CYS A 165 -9.83 25.42 -7.23
CA CYS A 165 -8.87 25.23 -6.14
C CYS A 165 -8.03 26.47 -5.85
N VAL A 166 -8.24 27.52 -6.64
CA VAL A 166 -7.58 28.81 -6.53
C VAL A 166 -8.67 29.86 -6.47
N THR A 167 -8.90 30.41 -5.29
CA THR A 167 -9.74 31.59 -5.19
C THR A 167 -8.98 32.77 -5.77
N HIS A 168 -9.35 33.20 -6.97
CA HIS A 168 -8.87 34.44 -7.53
C HIS A 168 -9.52 35.62 -6.75
N SER A 169 -8.88 36.05 -5.70
CA SER A 169 -9.02 37.44 -5.28
C SER A 169 -7.86 38.20 -5.92
N ASP A 170 -8.19 39.28 -6.60
CA ASP A 170 -7.27 40.17 -7.29
C ASP A 170 -5.81 40.10 -6.78
N GLU A 171 -4.92 39.55 -7.58
CA GLU A 171 -3.45 39.54 -7.47
C GLU A 171 -2.74 38.46 -6.62
N THR A 172 -3.39 37.57 -5.90
CA THR A 172 -2.70 36.44 -5.22
C THR A 172 -3.46 35.14 -5.32
N GLU A 173 -2.85 34.13 -5.96
CA GLU A 173 -3.33 32.74 -5.96
C GLU A 173 -3.44 32.21 -4.53
N GLN A 174 -4.64 32.18 -3.96
CA GLN A 174 -4.87 31.51 -2.69
C GLN A 174 -5.06 30.01 -2.94
N ARG A 175 -4.06 29.25 -2.56
CA ARG A 175 -4.17 27.79 -2.56
C ARG A 175 -5.08 27.34 -1.43
N LEU A 176 -5.91 26.32 -1.69
CA LEU A 176 -6.66 25.64 -0.62
C LEU A 176 -5.77 25.37 0.60
N PRO A 177 -6.29 25.58 1.81
CA PRO A 177 -5.60 25.22 3.05
C PRO A 177 -5.09 23.77 2.96
N LYS A 178 -3.91 23.49 3.53
CA LYS A 178 -3.27 22.17 3.46
C LYS A 178 -4.21 21.06 3.96
N GLU A 179 -4.99 21.37 4.95
CA GLU A 179 -6.00 20.52 5.59
C GLU A 179 -7.10 20.10 4.61
N ASP A 180 -7.51 21.00 3.73
CA ASP A 180 -8.61 20.78 2.79
C ASP A 180 -8.18 20.08 1.51
N ARG A 181 -6.88 20.02 1.22
CA ARG A 181 -6.33 19.28 0.04
C ARG A 181 -6.66 17.79 0.07
N GLN A 182 -6.76 17.19 1.25
CA GLN A 182 -7.17 15.79 1.38
C GLN A 182 -8.65 15.60 1.01
N THR A 183 -9.49 16.58 1.32
CA THR A 183 -10.91 16.55 0.95
C THR A 183 -11.07 16.61 -0.57
N TRP A 184 -10.32 17.47 -1.25
CA TRP A 184 -10.29 17.53 -2.71
C TRP A 184 -9.86 16.19 -3.34
N GLN A 185 -8.76 15.59 -2.87
CA GLN A 185 -8.29 14.30 -3.35
C GLN A 185 -9.33 13.20 -3.15
N TYR A 186 -10.03 13.22 -2.03
CA TYR A 186 -11.07 12.24 -1.72
C TYR A 186 -12.27 12.39 -2.66
N LEU A 187 -12.78 13.60 -2.86
CA LEU A 187 -13.92 13.87 -3.75
C LEU A 187 -13.60 13.42 -5.18
N LYS A 188 -12.46 13.84 -5.70
CA LYS A 188 -12.00 13.47 -7.04
C LYS A 188 -11.79 11.96 -7.20
N GLY A 189 -11.11 11.32 -6.25
CA GLY A 189 -10.76 9.89 -6.34
C GLY A 189 -11.95 8.97 -6.08
N ALA A 190 -12.84 9.33 -5.16
CA ALA A 190 -14.00 8.52 -4.79
C ALA A 190 -15.27 8.84 -5.57
N LYS A 191 -15.24 9.84 -6.44
CA LYS A 191 -16.42 10.36 -7.19
C LYS A 191 -17.60 10.71 -6.27
N LYS A 192 -17.30 11.23 -5.09
CA LYS A 192 -18.32 11.72 -4.15
C LYS A 192 -18.77 13.12 -4.56
N LEU A 193 -20.05 13.41 -4.35
CA LEU A 193 -20.62 14.72 -4.73
C LEU A 193 -20.45 15.77 -3.64
N LEU A 194 -20.42 15.35 -2.37
CA LEU A 194 -20.33 16.25 -1.22
C LEU A 194 -19.43 15.68 -0.13
N ARG A 195 -18.68 16.52 0.53
CA ARG A 195 -17.93 16.17 1.74
C ARG A 195 -17.60 17.41 2.58
N THR A 196 -17.70 17.25 3.90
CA THR A 196 -17.16 18.21 4.86
C THR A 196 -15.68 17.94 5.11
N SER A 197 -14.85 18.96 5.07
CA SER A 197 -13.42 18.87 5.40
C SER A 197 -13.19 18.78 6.91
N SER A 198 -11.95 18.49 7.31
CA SER A 198 -11.56 18.50 8.72
C SER A 198 -11.61 19.88 9.36
N THR A 199 -11.62 20.94 8.57
CA THR A 199 -11.77 22.34 9.00
C THR A 199 -13.23 22.77 9.12
N GLY A 200 -14.18 21.90 8.78
CA GLY A 200 -15.61 22.18 8.81
C GLY A 200 -16.19 22.78 7.53
N HIS A 201 -15.36 23.05 6.51
CA HIS A 201 -15.85 23.55 5.22
C HIS A 201 -16.51 22.42 4.43
N GLU A 202 -17.61 22.72 3.77
CA GLU A 202 -18.29 21.79 2.85
C GLU A 202 -17.85 22.03 1.41
N TYR A 203 -17.51 20.94 0.71
CA TYR A 203 -17.11 20.96 -0.69
C TYR A 203 -18.05 20.11 -1.51
N VAL A 204 -18.41 20.59 -2.70
CA VAL A 204 -19.17 19.85 -3.69
C VAL A 204 -18.29 19.57 -4.90
N PHE A 205 -18.44 18.37 -5.47
CA PHE A 205 -17.84 18.00 -6.74
C PHE A 205 -18.94 17.93 -7.80
N SER A 206 -18.93 18.84 -8.73
CA SER A 206 -19.91 18.96 -9.81
C SER A 206 -19.19 19.28 -11.12
N GLU A 207 -19.61 18.65 -12.21
CA GLU A 207 -19.10 18.92 -13.56
C GLU A 207 -17.57 18.86 -13.71
N GLY A 208 -16.92 18.02 -12.88
CA GLY A 208 -15.45 17.88 -12.89
C GLY A 208 -14.70 18.87 -11.99
N ALA A 209 -15.39 19.85 -11.40
CA ALA A 209 -14.83 20.87 -10.53
C ALA A 209 -15.21 20.64 -9.05
N ILE A 210 -14.37 21.15 -8.14
CA ILE A 210 -14.65 21.19 -6.71
C ILE A 210 -14.82 22.65 -6.30
N SER A 211 -15.94 22.95 -5.67
CA SER A 211 -16.21 24.26 -5.09
C SER A 211 -16.55 24.13 -3.60
N MET A 212 -16.19 25.14 -2.82
CA MET A 212 -16.63 25.28 -1.45
C MET A 212 -18.05 25.84 -1.45
N ILE A 213 -18.92 25.27 -0.62
CA ILE A 213 -20.28 25.77 -0.43
C ILE A 213 -20.24 26.81 0.67
N ASP A 214 -20.59 28.04 0.34
CA ASP A 214 -20.82 29.08 1.35
C ASP A 214 -22.05 28.75 2.20
N GLN A 215 -21.96 29.04 3.50
CA GLN A 215 -23.05 28.71 4.43
C GLN A 215 -24.36 29.50 4.14
N GLU A 216 -24.27 30.60 3.39
CA GLU A 216 -25.41 31.39 2.98
C GLU A 216 -26.24 30.74 1.86
N ASP A 217 -25.65 29.79 1.11
CA ASP A 217 -26.30 29.09 -0.02
C ASP A 217 -26.96 27.76 0.37
N LYS A 218 -27.05 27.42 1.65
CA LYS A 218 -27.75 26.21 2.09
C LYS A 218 -29.25 26.38 1.92
N PRO A 219 -29.91 25.52 1.12
CA PRO A 219 -31.38 25.52 1.14
C PRO A 219 -31.86 25.15 2.55
N ALA A 220 -32.83 25.90 3.04
CA ALA A 220 -33.44 25.74 4.34
C ALA A 220 -34.15 24.37 4.50
#